data_2e9aef92af726286a665ac55caebfcea
#
_entry.id   2e9aef92af726286a665ac55caebfcea
#
_cell.length_a   1.000
_cell.length_b   1.000
_cell.length_c   1.000
_cell.angle_alpha   90.00
_cell.angle_beta   90.00
_cell.angle_gamma   90.00
#
_symmetry.space_group_name_H-M   'P 1'
#
loop_
_entity.id
_entity.type
_entity.pdbx_description
1 polymer ?
#
loop_
_entity_poly.entity_id
_entity_poly.type
_entity_poly.pdbx_seq_one_letter_code
_entity_poly.pdbx_strand_id
1 'polypeptide(L)'
;MSILVIGGTGTLGRQIVKQALDEGYQVKCLVRDFRRGAFLKDWGAELIYGDLSIPSTIPTSLNGVTTIIDSATVRSTSSYTSETIDWRGKLALVEAAKLVGIKKFIYFSVLNASKNPSIPLLSLKLKMEKKLETSGLNYTIFQCSGFFQGLISQYALPILENETIWLPGSSAPVAYLDTQDAAKAVVQSLGSTEYDKKTVSLIGEKFWTSKEIVELCERLSGKTANISYIPFVAFSLLRRFFRFFEFTWNIADRLQFGEIADDPSLRVKPTNEIVWSSNRLSLESYLQEYFGKILKKLRETNYQQSQKSNEISFL
;
A
#
# COMPACT_ATOMS: atom_id res chain seq x y z
N MET A 1 16.58 -2.18 19.74
CA MET A 1 15.39 -2.95 19.35
C MET A 1 15.60 -3.37 17.90
N SER A 2 15.49 -4.67 17.61
CA SER A 2 15.67 -5.21 16.26
C SER A 2 14.30 -5.46 15.62
N ILE A 3 14.05 -4.84 14.47
CA ILE A 3 12.76 -4.84 13.78
C ILE A 3 12.90 -5.66 12.50
N LEU A 4 11.99 -6.60 12.25
CA LEU A 4 11.85 -7.26 10.95
C LEU A 4 10.70 -6.63 10.17
N VAL A 5 11.00 -6.02 9.02
CA VAL A 5 9.99 -5.48 8.10
C VAL A 5 9.75 -6.49 6.97
N ILE A 6 8.51 -6.95 6.86
CA ILE A 6 8.04 -7.82 5.79
C ILE A 6 7.31 -6.94 4.77
N GLY A 7 7.66 -7.07 3.49
CA GLY A 7 7.18 -6.16 2.46
C GLY A 7 7.97 -4.85 2.34
N GLY A 8 9.20 -4.78 2.86
CA GLY A 8 10.07 -3.60 2.82
C GLY A 8 10.32 -3.03 1.41
N THR A 9 10.23 -3.85 0.36
CA THR A 9 10.33 -3.39 -1.04
C THR A 9 9.04 -2.77 -1.59
N GLY A 10 7.95 -2.81 -0.81
CA GLY A 10 6.64 -2.25 -1.17
C GLY A 10 6.57 -0.73 -0.95
N THR A 11 5.46 -0.13 -1.37
CA THR A 11 5.24 1.33 -1.29
C THR A 11 5.24 1.83 0.15
N LEU A 12 4.50 1.21 1.04
CA LEU A 12 4.49 1.53 2.46
C LEU A 12 5.73 1.02 3.18
N GLY A 13 6.11 -0.25 2.93
CA GLY A 13 7.21 -0.91 3.65
C GLY A 13 8.54 -0.18 3.52
N ARG A 14 8.87 0.37 2.33
CA ARG A 14 10.11 1.15 2.15
C ARG A 14 10.13 2.43 2.99
N GLN A 15 9.00 3.07 3.18
CA GLN A 15 8.90 4.27 4.03
C GLN A 15 9.06 3.89 5.50
N ILE A 16 8.50 2.75 5.93
CA ILE A 16 8.69 2.22 7.28
C ILE A 16 10.16 1.90 7.53
N VAL A 17 10.83 1.21 6.58
CA VAL A 17 12.26 0.91 6.69
C VAL A 17 13.08 2.18 6.84
N LYS A 18 12.84 3.18 5.96
CA LYS A 18 13.55 4.46 6.01
C LYS A 18 13.32 5.17 7.33
N GLN A 19 12.07 5.34 7.73
CA GLN A 19 11.74 6.04 8.98
C GLN A 19 12.34 5.34 10.21
N ALA A 20 12.31 4.00 10.25
CA ALA A 20 12.88 3.24 11.36
C ALA A 20 14.41 3.36 11.42
N LEU A 21 15.10 3.37 10.29
CA LEU A 21 16.54 3.61 10.21
C LEU A 21 16.90 5.03 10.64
N ASP A 22 16.15 6.03 10.18
CA ASP A 22 16.34 7.45 10.53
C ASP A 22 16.18 7.68 12.04
N GLU A 23 15.34 6.89 12.72
CA GLU A 23 15.17 6.91 14.19
C GLU A 23 16.16 6.00 14.95
N GLY A 24 17.13 5.39 14.26
CA GLY A 24 18.23 4.62 14.86
C GLY A 24 17.86 3.17 15.23
N TYR A 25 16.77 2.63 14.73
CA TYR A 25 16.45 1.22 14.93
C TYR A 25 17.32 0.31 14.08
N GLN A 26 17.62 -0.89 14.59
CA GLN A 26 18.19 -1.97 13.78
C GLN A 26 17.09 -2.60 12.93
N VAL A 27 17.17 -2.43 11.62
CA VAL A 27 16.14 -2.90 10.69
C VAL A 27 16.64 -4.06 9.86
N LYS A 28 15.91 -5.15 9.92
CA LYS A 28 16.03 -6.33 9.06
C LYS A 28 14.86 -6.32 8.07
N CYS A 29 15.11 -6.70 6.82
CA CYS A 29 14.08 -6.77 5.78
C CYS A 29 13.97 -8.18 5.25
N LEU A 30 12.78 -8.80 5.37
CA LEU A 30 12.52 -10.09 4.73
C LEU A 30 12.35 -9.88 3.23
N VAL A 31 13.21 -10.51 2.44
CA VAL A 31 13.21 -10.40 0.98
C VAL A 31 13.25 -11.78 0.33
N ARG A 32 12.51 -11.94 -0.76
CA ARG A 32 12.54 -13.14 -1.61
C ARG A 32 13.64 -13.06 -2.68
N ASP A 33 14.04 -11.85 -3.01
CA ASP A 33 15.08 -11.54 -4.00
C ASP A 33 15.94 -10.39 -3.47
N PHE A 34 17.20 -10.70 -3.20
CA PHE A 34 18.18 -9.73 -2.69
C PHE A 34 18.42 -8.56 -3.65
N ARG A 35 18.35 -8.81 -4.98
CA ARG A 35 18.54 -7.75 -5.98
C ARG A 35 17.45 -6.69 -5.89
N ARG A 36 16.20 -7.11 -5.71
CA ARG A 36 15.08 -6.18 -5.52
C ARG A 36 15.14 -5.42 -4.20
N GLY A 37 15.82 -5.97 -3.20
CA GLY A 37 16.01 -5.35 -1.91
C GLY A 37 17.29 -4.53 -1.78
N ALA A 38 18.18 -4.51 -2.78
CA ALA A 38 19.53 -3.93 -2.68
C ALA A 38 19.51 -2.49 -2.16
N PHE A 39 18.60 -1.65 -2.63
CA PHE A 39 18.47 -0.27 -2.17
C PHE A 39 18.16 -0.14 -0.66
N LEU A 40 17.51 -1.13 -0.05
CA LEU A 40 17.26 -1.15 1.40
C LEU A 40 18.54 -1.39 2.17
N LYS A 41 19.44 -2.23 1.60
CA LYS A 41 20.78 -2.46 2.14
C LYS A 41 21.62 -1.18 2.06
N ASP A 42 21.54 -0.47 0.93
CA ASP A 42 22.24 0.81 0.76
C ASP A 42 21.78 1.88 1.77
N TRP A 43 20.54 1.78 2.26
CA TRP A 43 20.02 2.63 3.33
C TRP A 43 20.47 2.20 4.73
N GLY A 44 21.06 1.00 4.89
CA GLY A 44 21.53 0.46 6.16
C GLY A 44 20.72 -0.69 6.75
N ALA A 45 19.71 -1.20 6.03
CA ALA A 45 18.94 -2.37 6.48
C ALA A 45 19.70 -3.69 6.20
N GLU A 46 19.59 -4.64 7.11
CA GLU A 46 20.02 -6.03 6.89
C GLU A 46 18.98 -6.77 6.06
N LEU A 47 19.40 -7.39 4.95
CA LEU A 47 18.51 -8.23 4.15
C LEU A 47 18.57 -9.68 4.61
N ILE A 48 17.42 -10.27 4.88
CA ILE A 48 17.29 -11.68 5.25
C ILE A 48 16.39 -12.37 4.22
N TYR A 49 16.83 -13.54 3.76
CA TYR A 49 16.01 -14.35 2.87
C TYR A 49 14.81 -14.94 3.61
N GLY A 50 13.64 -14.84 2.99
CA GLY A 50 12.43 -15.52 3.42
C GLY A 50 11.28 -15.26 2.47
N ASP A 51 10.40 -16.24 2.35
CA ASP A 51 9.23 -16.20 1.49
C ASP A 51 7.99 -16.69 2.25
N LEU A 52 6.97 -15.85 2.33
CA LEU A 52 5.70 -16.22 2.96
C LEU A 52 5.00 -17.39 2.25
N SER A 53 5.32 -17.65 0.98
CA SER A 53 4.82 -18.84 0.26
C SER A 53 5.55 -20.11 0.66
N ILE A 54 6.71 -20.00 1.34
CA ILE A 54 7.54 -21.10 1.79
C ILE A 54 7.72 -21.00 3.31
N PRO A 55 6.76 -21.51 4.11
CA PRO A 55 6.73 -21.34 5.57
C PRO A 55 8.01 -21.78 6.30
N SER A 56 8.72 -22.76 5.77
CA SER A 56 9.99 -23.26 6.36
C SER A 56 11.11 -22.20 6.38
N THR A 57 11.01 -21.14 5.59
CA THR A 57 12.00 -20.04 5.56
C THR A 57 11.78 -19.00 6.66
N ILE A 58 10.60 -19.01 7.30
CA ILE A 58 10.19 -17.96 8.24
C ILE A 58 10.96 -18.06 9.57
N PRO A 59 11.06 -19.22 10.24
CA PRO A 59 11.68 -19.29 11.57
C PRO A 59 13.11 -18.75 11.64
N THR A 60 13.94 -19.05 10.65
CA THR A 60 15.32 -18.58 10.59
C THR A 60 15.42 -17.06 10.42
N SER A 61 14.44 -16.44 9.76
CA SER A 61 14.40 -14.99 9.58
C SER A 61 14.09 -14.21 10.86
N LEU A 62 13.57 -14.87 11.90
CA LEU A 62 13.22 -14.27 13.19
C LEU A 62 14.36 -14.23 14.19
N ASN A 63 15.56 -14.76 13.86
CA ASN A 63 16.70 -14.77 14.78
C ASN A 63 17.11 -13.36 15.19
N GLY A 64 17.10 -13.11 16.52
CA GLY A 64 17.45 -11.82 17.12
C GLY A 64 16.44 -10.69 16.82
N VAL A 65 15.26 -11.01 16.30
CA VAL A 65 14.17 -10.07 16.06
C VAL A 65 13.34 -9.92 17.32
N THR A 66 12.98 -8.67 17.68
CA THR A 66 12.12 -8.38 18.82
C THR A 66 10.73 -7.91 18.36
N THR A 67 10.65 -7.33 17.17
CA THR A 67 9.41 -6.72 16.63
C THR A 67 9.26 -7.07 15.16
N ILE A 68 8.05 -7.44 14.77
CA ILE A 68 7.67 -7.68 13.38
C ILE A 68 6.76 -6.56 12.90
N ILE A 69 7.03 -6.03 11.70
CA ILE A 69 6.14 -5.12 10.97
C ILE A 69 5.77 -5.77 9.64
N ASP A 70 4.55 -6.27 9.53
CA ASP A 70 4.06 -6.95 8.32
C ASP A 70 3.25 -6.00 7.44
N SER A 71 3.91 -5.38 6.47
CA SER A 71 3.32 -4.56 5.41
C SER A 71 3.17 -5.30 4.07
N ALA A 72 3.43 -6.62 4.05
CA ALA A 72 3.32 -7.41 2.83
C ALA A 72 1.86 -7.63 2.44
N THR A 73 1.62 -7.64 1.13
CA THR A 73 0.38 -8.11 0.52
C THR A 73 0.67 -8.56 -0.91
N VAL A 74 -0.15 -9.45 -1.45
CA VAL A 74 0.01 -9.91 -2.82
C VAL A 74 -0.24 -8.77 -3.81
N ARG A 75 0.53 -8.72 -4.89
CA ARG A 75 0.30 -7.79 -6.01
C ARG A 75 -0.61 -8.44 -7.04
N SER A 76 -1.37 -7.64 -7.81
CA SER A 76 -2.21 -8.13 -8.91
C SER A 76 -1.43 -8.94 -9.96
N THR A 77 -0.16 -8.60 -10.15
CA THR A 77 0.77 -9.27 -11.09
C THR A 77 1.56 -10.42 -10.47
N SER A 78 1.25 -10.81 -9.22
CA SER A 78 1.92 -11.92 -8.55
C SER A 78 1.43 -13.25 -9.08
N SER A 79 2.32 -14.23 -9.20
CA SER A 79 1.99 -15.63 -9.44
C SER A 79 1.36 -16.34 -8.24
N TYR A 80 1.49 -15.74 -7.04
CA TYR A 80 0.87 -16.27 -5.82
C TYR A 80 -0.50 -15.65 -5.58
N THR A 81 -1.41 -16.45 -5.01
CA THR A 81 -2.75 -15.99 -4.63
C THR A 81 -2.73 -15.22 -3.28
N SER A 82 -3.75 -14.40 -3.05
CA SER A 82 -3.96 -13.74 -1.75
C SER A 82 -4.10 -14.77 -0.63
N GLU A 83 -4.72 -15.92 -0.88
CA GLU A 83 -4.84 -17.01 0.10
C GLU A 83 -3.45 -17.54 0.52
N THR A 84 -2.52 -17.69 -0.42
CA THR A 84 -1.18 -18.20 -0.13
C THR A 84 -0.38 -17.23 0.71
N ILE A 85 -0.37 -15.94 0.35
CA ILE A 85 0.48 -14.93 1.00
C ILE A 85 -0.23 -14.28 2.18
N ASP A 86 -1.45 -13.73 1.93
CA ASP A 86 -2.14 -12.89 2.92
C ASP A 86 -2.83 -13.72 4.02
N TRP A 87 -2.94 -15.06 3.83
CA TRP A 87 -3.45 -15.94 4.86
C TRP A 87 -2.44 -16.98 5.32
N ARG A 88 -2.14 -18.01 4.51
CA ARG A 88 -1.31 -19.15 4.94
C ARG A 88 0.09 -18.73 5.36
N GLY A 89 0.76 -17.89 4.58
CA GLY A 89 2.09 -17.38 4.91
C GLY A 89 2.11 -16.53 6.17
N LYS A 90 1.11 -15.67 6.34
CA LYS A 90 1.01 -14.84 7.56
C LYS A 90 0.59 -15.65 8.77
N LEU A 91 -0.23 -16.69 8.61
CA LEU A 91 -0.54 -17.61 9.69
C LEU A 91 0.73 -18.30 10.21
N ALA A 92 1.57 -18.80 9.30
CA ALA A 92 2.86 -19.38 9.65
C ALA A 92 3.79 -18.38 10.35
N LEU A 93 3.78 -17.10 9.89
CA LEU A 93 4.53 -16.03 10.52
C LEU A 93 4.07 -15.76 11.96
N VAL A 94 2.76 -15.70 12.20
CA VAL A 94 2.20 -15.50 13.56
C VAL A 94 2.57 -16.66 14.48
N GLU A 95 2.46 -17.90 14.01
CA GLU A 95 2.84 -19.07 14.83
C GLU A 95 4.36 -19.09 15.13
N ALA A 96 5.20 -18.78 14.14
CA ALA A 96 6.65 -18.63 14.35
C ALA A 96 6.97 -17.50 15.35
N ALA A 97 6.29 -16.35 15.22
CA ALA A 97 6.45 -15.21 16.13
C ALA A 97 6.12 -15.55 17.59
N LYS A 98 5.09 -16.37 17.82
CA LYS A 98 4.74 -16.87 19.15
C LYS A 98 5.84 -17.77 19.73
N LEU A 99 6.35 -18.70 18.92
CA LEU A 99 7.37 -19.66 19.34
C LEU A 99 8.67 -18.99 19.75
N VAL A 100 9.09 -17.94 19.03
CA VAL A 100 10.35 -17.22 19.34
C VAL A 100 10.15 -16.07 20.33
N GLY A 101 8.94 -15.82 20.79
CA GLY A 101 8.65 -14.79 21.80
C GLY A 101 8.79 -13.36 21.30
N ILE A 102 8.28 -13.07 20.09
CA ILE A 102 8.22 -11.70 19.54
C ILE A 102 7.47 -10.77 20.51
N LYS A 103 8.08 -9.63 20.82
CA LYS A 103 7.54 -8.67 21.81
C LYS A 103 6.43 -7.79 21.25
N LYS A 104 6.45 -7.47 19.95
CA LYS A 104 5.43 -6.65 19.30
C LYS A 104 5.22 -7.09 17.85
N PHE A 105 3.97 -7.22 17.43
CA PHE A 105 3.59 -7.57 16.06
C PHE A 105 2.70 -6.47 15.48
N ILE A 106 3.17 -5.78 14.44
CA ILE A 106 2.42 -4.73 13.75
C ILE A 106 1.90 -5.28 12.42
N TYR A 107 0.62 -5.11 12.18
CA TYR A 107 -0.08 -5.60 11.01
C TYR A 107 -0.86 -4.49 10.30
N PHE A 108 -0.89 -4.54 8.96
CA PHE A 108 -1.67 -3.60 8.14
C PHE A 108 -2.89 -4.25 7.55
N SER A 109 -4.03 -3.67 7.85
CA SER A 109 -5.33 -4.02 7.32
C SER A 109 -5.96 -2.87 6.53
N VAL A 110 -7.19 -3.06 6.09
CA VAL A 110 -7.96 -2.08 5.33
C VAL A 110 -9.06 -1.49 6.20
N LEU A 111 -9.21 -0.18 6.18
CA LEU A 111 -10.26 0.52 6.92
C LEU A 111 -11.64 0.00 6.48
N ASN A 112 -12.51 -0.26 7.46
CA ASN A 112 -13.87 -0.75 7.24
C ASN A 112 -13.96 -2.10 6.48
N ALA A 113 -12.91 -2.94 6.51
CA ALA A 113 -12.94 -4.27 5.89
C ALA A 113 -14.14 -5.12 6.33
N SER A 114 -14.60 -4.96 7.57
CA SER A 114 -15.75 -5.68 8.14
C SER A 114 -17.09 -5.38 7.46
N LYS A 115 -17.21 -4.27 6.75
CA LYS A 115 -18.44 -3.88 6.05
C LYS A 115 -18.63 -4.62 4.73
N ASN A 116 -17.54 -5.12 4.15
CA ASN A 116 -17.56 -5.82 2.86
C ASN A 116 -16.82 -7.17 2.92
N PRO A 117 -17.25 -8.11 3.79
CA PRO A 117 -16.58 -9.40 3.98
C PRO A 117 -16.70 -10.34 2.77
N SER A 118 -17.55 -10.02 1.81
CA SER A 118 -17.69 -10.77 0.55
C SER A 118 -16.51 -10.60 -0.39
N ILE A 119 -15.68 -9.54 -0.20
CA ILE A 119 -14.47 -9.33 -0.98
C ILE A 119 -13.36 -10.23 -0.44
N PRO A 120 -12.78 -11.12 -1.25
CA PRO A 120 -11.82 -12.12 -0.78
C PRO A 120 -10.65 -11.51 0.00
N LEU A 121 -10.02 -10.46 -0.51
CA LEU A 121 -8.92 -9.80 0.18
C LEU A 121 -9.34 -9.20 1.52
N LEU A 122 -10.50 -8.55 1.60
CA LEU A 122 -11.00 -7.99 2.87
C LEU A 122 -11.35 -9.09 3.87
N SER A 123 -11.94 -10.19 3.39
CA SER A 123 -12.19 -11.37 4.22
C SER A 123 -10.91 -11.94 4.82
N LEU A 124 -9.83 -12.05 4.02
CA LEU A 124 -8.54 -12.53 4.50
C LEU A 124 -7.89 -11.56 5.51
N LYS A 125 -8.02 -10.26 5.26
CA LYS A 125 -7.56 -9.23 6.22
C LYS A 125 -8.28 -9.37 7.56
N LEU A 126 -9.60 -9.51 7.55
CA LEU A 126 -10.40 -9.72 8.76
C LEU A 126 -10.07 -11.03 9.49
N LYS A 127 -9.87 -12.13 8.77
CA LYS A 127 -9.42 -13.39 9.36
C LYS A 127 -8.08 -13.20 10.09
N MET A 128 -7.17 -12.41 9.49
CA MET A 128 -5.85 -12.17 10.07
C MET A 128 -5.94 -11.24 11.30
N GLU A 129 -6.80 -10.22 11.29
CA GLU A 129 -7.08 -9.39 12.47
C GLU A 129 -7.55 -10.28 13.64
N LYS A 130 -8.58 -11.10 13.42
CA LYS A 130 -9.10 -12.04 14.45
C LYS A 130 -8.03 -13.03 14.94
N LYS A 131 -7.17 -13.51 14.04
CA LYS A 131 -6.08 -14.40 14.42
C LYS A 131 -5.07 -13.70 15.34
N LEU A 132 -4.72 -12.44 15.07
CA LEU A 132 -3.83 -11.66 15.93
C LEU A 132 -4.47 -11.38 17.29
N GLU A 133 -5.75 -10.98 17.32
CA GLU A 133 -6.51 -10.74 18.55
C GLU A 133 -6.53 -11.96 19.50
N THR A 134 -6.60 -13.17 18.93
CA THR A 134 -6.62 -14.42 19.69
C THR A 134 -5.26 -15.09 19.85
N SER A 135 -4.19 -14.51 19.30
CA SER A 135 -2.86 -15.13 19.25
C SER A 135 -2.11 -15.15 20.59
N GLY A 136 -2.45 -14.24 21.48
CA GLY A 136 -1.68 -13.96 22.70
C GLY A 136 -0.49 -13.02 22.50
N LEU A 137 -0.14 -12.69 21.26
CA LEU A 137 0.90 -11.69 20.97
C LEU A 137 0.49 -10.28 21.41
N ASN A 138 1.48 -9.45 21.70
CA ASN A 138 1.25 -8.02 21.76
C ASN A 138 1.23 -7.48 20.33
N TYR A 139 0.03 -7.15 19.83
CA TYR A 139 -0.17 -6.69 18.46
C TYR A 139 -0.60 -5.22 18.40
N THR A 140 -0.39 -4.61 17.25
CA THR A 140 -1.05 -3.37 16.81
C THR A 140 -1.53 -3.58 15.37
N ILE A 141 -2.82 -3.35 15.11
CA ILE A 141 -3.41 -3.44 13.77
C ILE A 141 -3.66 -2.03 13.26
N PHE A 142 -3.02 -1.66 12.16
CA PHE A 142 -3.29 -0.41 11.47
C PHE A 142 -4.25 -0.64 10.30
N GLN A 143 -5.46 -0.10 10.39
CA GLN A 143 -6.44 -0.09 9.32
C GLN A 143 -6.27 1.19 8.49
N CYS A 144 -5.75 1.03 7.26
CA CYS A 144 -5.47 2.14 6.36
C CYS A 144 -6.63 2.40 5.41
N SER A 145 -6.91 3.68 5.12
CA SER A 145 -7.93 4.09 4.15
C SER A 145 -7.44 3.89 2.71
N GLY A 146 -6.45 4.63 2.28
CA GLY A 146 -5.84 4.57 0.96
C GLY A 146 -4.60 5.45 0.91
N PHE A 147 -3.74 5.28 -0.08
CA PHE A 147 -2.48 6.00 -0.15
C PHE A 147 -2.40 6.90 -1.38
N PHE A 148 -1.85 8.12 -1.23
CA PHE A 148 -1.58 9.07 -2.32
C PHE A 148 -0.78 8.44 -3.46
N GLN A 149 0.16 7.55 -3.14
CA GLN A 149 1.01 6.88 -4.12
C GLN A 149 0.23 6.05 -5.13
N GLY A 150 -0.91 5.50 -4.74
CA GLY A 150 -1.81 4.78 -5.65
C GLY A 150 -2.48 5.67 -6.68
N LEU A 151 -2.71 6.94 -6.33
CA LEU A 151 -3.40 7.91 -7.19
C LEU A 151 -2.54 8.33 -8.39
N ILE A 152 -1.22 8.21 -8.28
CA ILE A 152 -0.31 8.52 -9.40
C ILE A 152 -0.61 7.65 -10.61
N SER A 153 -0.63 6.33 -10.44
CA SER A 153 -0.88 5.40 -11.54
C SER A 153 -2.36 5.37 -11.96
N GLN A 154 -3.25 5.76 -11.08
CA GLN A 154 -4.69 5.73 -11.35
C GLN A 154 -5.19 6.99 -12.07
N TYR A 155 -4.60 8.17 -11.77
CA TYR A 155 -5.08 9.45 -12.26
C TYR A 155 -3.99 10.31 -12.90
N ALA A 156 -2.89 10.56 -12.19
CA ALA A 156 -1.89 11.54 -12.63
C ALA A 156 -1.15 11.11 -13.90
N LEU A 157 -0.71 9.86 -13.95
CA LEU A 157 0.04 9.33 -15.09
C LEU A 157 -0.83 9.22 -16.36
N PRO A 158 -2.05 8.66 -16.33
CA PRO A 158 -2.94 8.64 -17.50
C PRO A 158 -3.22 10.03 -18.07
N ILE A 159 -3.42 11.06 -17.22
CA ILE A 159 -3.61 12.44 -17.70
C ILE A 159 -2.37 12.96 -18.41
N LEU A 160 -1.16 12.71 -17.88
CA LEU A 160 0.08 13.11 -18.52
C LEU A 160 0.31 12.42 -19.87
N GLU A 161 -0.07 11.17 -19.99
CA GLU A 161 0.10 10.32 -21.17
C GLU A 161 -1.07 10.39 -22.16
N ASN A 162 -2.12 11.20 -21.86
CA ASN A 162 -3.37 11.31 -22.61
C ASN A 162 -4.12 9.97 -22.74
N GLU A 163 -3.95 9.09 -21.74
CA GLU A 163 -4.67 7.83 -21.66
C GLU A 163 -6.07 8.02 -21.05
N THR A 164 -6.95 7.05 -21.31
CA THR A 164 -8.29 7.07 -20.73
C THR A 164 -8.29 6.62 -19.28
N ILE A 165 -8.86 7.46 -18.41
CA ILE A 165 -9.14 7.11 -17.02
C ILE A 165 -10.48 6.38 -16.95
N TRP A 166 -10.45 5.17 -16.46
CA TRP A 166 -11.65 4.36 -16.27
C TRP A 166 -12.17 4.51 -14.85
N LEU A 167 -13.33 5.14 -14.70
CA LEU A 167 -13.97 5.35 -13.41
C LEU A 167 -15.20 4.47 -13.24
N PRO A 168 -15.50 3.96 -12.02
CA PRO A 168 -16.86 3.55 -11.68
C PRO A 168 -17.79 4.77 -11.73
N GLY A 169 -19.07 4.56 -11.96
CA GLY A 169 -20.02 5.63 -12.19
C GLY A 169 -20.05 6.72 -11.12
N SER A 170 -20.21 6.35 -9.86
CA SER A 170 -20.00 7.22 -8.70
C SER A 170 -18.99 6.57 -7.78
N SER A 171 -18.22 7.34 -7.03
CA SER A 171 -17.27 6.81 -6.06
C SER A 171 -17.48 7.43 -4.69
N ALA A 172 -17.47 6.58 -3.65
CA ALA A 172 -17.45 7.05 -2.28
C ALA A 172 -16.16 7.85 -2.02
N PRO A 173 -16.23 8.98 -1.29
CA PRO A 173 -15.04 9.74 -0.95
C PRO A 173 -14.15 8.98 0.02
N VAL A 174 -12.83 9.00 -0.24
CA VAL A 174 -11.81 8.30 0.55
C VAL A 174 -10.84 9.31 1.16
N ALA A 175 -10.51 9.14 2.44
CA ALA A 175 -9.54 9.96 3.15
C ALA A 175 -8.12 9.38 2.93
N TYR A 176 -7.55 9.62 1.74
CA TYR A 176 -6.20 9.16 1.39
C TYR A 176 -5.14 9.82 2.28
N LEU A 177 -4.05 9.08 2.54
CA LEU A 177 -2.90 9.59 3.31
C LEU A 177 -1.58 9.27 2.62
N ASP A 178 -0.53 10.00 2.98
CA ASP A 178 0.82 9.71 2.51
C ASP A 178 1.41 8.50 3.22
N THR A 179 2.14 7.64 2.49
CA THR A 179 2.82 6.48 3.10
C THR A 179 3.95 6.87 4.04
N GLN A 180 4.54 8.06 3.91
CA GLN A 180 5.54 8.56 4.86
C GLN A 180 4.89 8.89 6.20
N ASP A 181 3.71 9.51 6.18
CA ASP A 181 2.96 9.79 7.39
C ASP A 181 2.50 8.51 8.07
N ALA A 182 2.03 7.53 7.30
CA ALA A 182 1.70 6.20 7.83
C ALA A 182 2.94 5.53 8.46
N ALA A 183 4.10 5.59 7.81
CA ALA A 183 5.34 5.03 8.34
C ALA A 183 5.74 5.70 9.65
N LYS A 184 5.58 7.02 9.75
CA LYS A 184 5.86 7.79 10.97
C LYS A 184 4.96 7.37 12.13
N ALA A 185 3.64 7.24 11.90
CA ALA A 185 2.71 6.75 12.90
C ALA A 185 3.10 5.36 13.43
N VAL A 186 3.50 4.47 12.52
CA VAL A 186 3.93 3.11 12.84
C VAL A 186 5.20 3.11 13.69
N VAL A 187 6.22 3.87 13.29
CA VAL A 187 7.48 3.91 14.03
C VAL A 187 7.29 4.57 15.41
N GLN A 188 6.48 5.62 15.50
CA GLN A 188 6.10 6.21 16.79
C GLN A 188 5.38 5.22 17.72
N SER A 189 4.57 4.32 17.17
CA SER A 189 3.89 3.28 17.96
C SER A 189 4.83 2.25 18.60
N LEU A 190 6.06 2.14 18.11
CA LEU A 190 7.04 1.20 18.65
C LEU A 190 7.47 1.54 20.07
N GLY A 191 7.55 2.82 20.39
CA GLY A 191 7.93 3.34 21.70
C GLY A 191 6.78 3.53 22.69
N SER A 192 5.53 3.24 22.27
CA SER A 192 4.34 3.50 23.11
C SER A 192 3.56 2.21 23.38
N THR A 193 3.09 2.08 24.62
CA THR A 193 2.17 1.02 25.04
C THR A 193 0.70 1.35 24.78
N GLU A 194 0.39 2.58 24.38
CA GLU A 194 -0.96 3.05 24.06
C GLU A 194 -1.61 2.22 22.94
N TYR A 195 -0.79 1.76 22.00
CA TYR A 195 -1.23 0.99 20.82
C TYR A 195 -1.21 -0.51 21.02
N ASP A 196 -0.83 -0.98 22.22
CA ASP A 196 -0.71 -2.40 22.51
C ASP A 196 -2.09 -3.07 22.54
N LYS A 197 -2.22 -4.16 21.76
CA LYS A 197 -3.48 -4.91 21.57
C LYS A 197 -4.64 -4.03 21.07
N LYS A 198 -4.30 -3.01 20.24
CA LYS A 198 -5.27 -2.07 19.70
C LYS A 198 -5.33 -2.14 18.17
N THR A 199 -6.51 -1.79 17.65
CA THR A 199 -6.73 -1.50 16.24
C THR A 199 -6.83 0.01 16.06
N VAL A 200 -6.01 0.56 15.18
CA VAL A 200 -5.82 2.00 14.94
C VAL A 200 -6.22 2.32 13.52
N SER A 201 -7.08 3.31 13.32
CA SER A 201 -7.41 3.81 11.99
C SER A 201 -6.38 4.82 11.53
N LEU A 202 -5.77 4.57 10.37
CA LEU A 202 -4.90 5.52 9.67
C LEU A 202 -5.66 6.15 8.51
N ILE A 203 -5.96 7.44 8.61
CA ILE A 203 -6.73 8.19 7.62
C ILE A 203 -6.04 9.51 7.27
N GLY A 204 -6.34 10.03 6.07
CA GLY A 204 -5.98 11.40 5.71
C GLY A 204 -6.95 12.42 6.31
N GLU A 205 -6.57 13.69 6.21
CA GLU A 205 -7.34 14.81 6.77
C GLU A 205 -8.64 15.06 5.99
N LYS A 206 -8.57 14.98 4.66
CA LYS A 206 -9.68 15.32 3.76
C LYS A 206 -10.14 14.09 2.98
N PHE A 207 -11.46 13.98 2.84
CA PHE A 207 -12.09 13.01 1.94
C PHE A 207 -12.11 13.54 0.50
N TRP A 208 -11.74 12.69 -0.45
CA TRP A 208 -11.64 13.00 -1.86
C TRP A 208 -12.48 12.03 -2.69
N THR A 209 -13.29 12.55 -3.58
CA THR A 209 -13.94 11.77 -4.63
C THR A 209 -13.00 11.60 -5.83
N SER A 210 -13.25 10.59 -6.67
CA SER A 210 -12.49 10.40 -7.91
C SER A 210 -12.56 11.64 -8.81
N LYS A 211 -13.71 12.31 -8.87
CA LYS A 211 -13.90 13.53 -9.66
C LYS A 211 -13.01 14.67 -9.16
N GLU A 212 -13.01 14.95 -7.86
CA GLU A 212 -12.14 15.99 -7.27
C GLU A 212 -10.65 15.70 -7.49
N ILE A 213 -10.23 14.43 -7.48
CA ILE A 213 -8.83 14.04 -7.75
C ILE A 213 -8.49 14.30 -9.23
N VAL A 214 -9.38 13.95 -10.15
CA VAL A 214 -9.18 14.23 -11.58
C VAL A 214 -9.08 15.74 -11.82
N GLU A 215 -10.03 16.54 -11.32
CA GLU A 215 -10.02 18.01 -11.43
C GLU A 215 -8.73 18.62 -10.84
N LEU A 216 -8.23 18.08 -9.74
CA LEU A 216 -6.97 18.49 -9.15
C LEU A 216 -5.79 18.15 -10.07
N CYS A 217 -5.75 16.94 -10.65
CA CYS A 217 -4.70 16.55 -11.59
C CYS A 217 -4.73 17.37 -12.88
N GLU A 218 -5.89 17.67 -13.44
CA GLU A 218 -6.05 18.55 -14.60
C GLU A 218 -5.47 19.95 -14.33
N ARG A 219 -5.87 20.53 -13.19
CA ARG A 219 -5.39 21.86 -12.78
C ARG A 219 -3.86 21.91 -12.63
N LEU A 220 -3.26 20.87 -12.02
CA LEU A 220 -1.82 20.83 -11.75
C LEU A 220 -0.99 20.46 -12.97
N SER A 221 -1.52 19.66 -13.90
CA SER A 221 -0.83 19.25 -15.13
C SER A 221 -1.01 20.23 -16.28
N GLY A 222 -2.09 21.02 -16.27
CA GLY A 222 -2.53 21.85 -17.41
C GLY A 222 -3.09 21.03 -18.58
N LYS A 223 -3.43 19.76 -18.37
CA LYS A 223 -4.01 18.85 -19.36
C LYS A 223 -5.42 18.44 -18.97
N THR A 224 -6.26 18.15 -19.94
CA THR A 224 -7.61 17.61 -19.75
C THR A 224 -7.60 16.09 -19.68
N ALA A 225 -8.41 15.51 -18.81
CA ALA A 225 -8.54 14.08 -18.65
C ALA A 225 -9.53 13.49 -19.67
N ASN A 226 -9.17 12.36 -20.25
CA ASN A 226 -10.10 11.52 -21.00
C ASN A 226 -10.76 10.54 -20.02
N ILE A 227 -12.04 10.77 -19.69
CA ILE A 227 -12.75 9.94 -18.71
C ILE A 227 -13.73 9.02 -19.44
N SER A 228 -13.70 7.75 -19.10
CA SER A 228 -14.71 6.76 -19.47
C SER A 228 -15.28 6.08 -18.24
N TYR A 229 -16.58 5.88 -18.23
CA TYR A 229 -17.25 5.21 -17.13
C TYR A 229 -17.50 3.75 -17.44
N ILE A 230 -17.12 2.87 -16.51
CA ILE A 230 -17.38 1.43 -16.64
C ILE A 230 -18.75 1.16 -16.02
N PRO A 231 -19.72 0.64 -16.79
CA PRO A 231 -21.00 0.22 -16.24
C PRO A 231 -20.81 -0.87 -15.19
N PHE A 232 -21.55 -0.81 -14.11
CA PHE A 232 -21.46 -1.76 -12.98
C PHE A 232 -21.60 -3.23 -13.43
N VAL A 233 -22.46 -3.48 -14.43
CA VAL A 233 -22.64 -4.81 -15.02
C VAL A 233 -21.37 -5.32 -15.70
N ALA A 234 -20.57 -4.43 -16.29
CA ALA A 234 -19.32 -4.82 -16.95
C ALA A 234 -18.25 -5.27 -15.94
N PHE A 235 -18.18 -4.65 -14.75
CA PHE A 235 -17.29 -5.10 -13.68
C PHE A 235 -17.60 -6.53 -13.24
N SER A 236 -18.88 -6.84 -13.04
CA SER A 236 -19.30 -8.18 -12.60
C SER A 236 -19.06 -9.26 -13.65
N LEU A 237 -19.21 -8.92 -14.94
CA LEU A 237 -18.90 -9.83 -16.05
C LEU A 237 -17.39 -10.04 -16.19
N LEU A 238 -16.58 -8.97 -16.15
CA LEU A 238 -15.13 -9.04 -16.18
C LEU A 238 -14.59 -9.88 -15.01
N ARG A 239 -15.11 -9.67 -13.81
CA ARG A 239 -14.75 -10.46 -12.64
C ARG A 239 -15.04 -11.95 -12.83
N ARG A 240 -16.23 -12.31 -13.36
CA ARG A 240 -16.58 -13.70 -13.66
C ARG A 240 -15.62 -14.30 -14.68
N PHE A 241 -15.27 -13.55 -15.71
CA PHE A 241 -14.31 -13.98 -16.72
C PHE A 241 -12.93 -14.20 -16.12
N PHE A 242 -12.39 -13.25 -15.36
CA PHE A 242 -11.08 -13.38 -14.73
C PHE A 242 -11.02 -14.46 -13.64
N ARG A 243 -12.13 -14.83 -13.02
CA ARG A 243 -12.18 -15.98 -12.10
C ARG A 243 -12.07 -17.34 -12.78
N PHE A 244 -12.27 -17.43 -14.08
CA PHE A 244 -12.07 -18.67 -14.83
C PHE A 244 -10.59 -19.10 -14.86
N PHE A 245 -9.66 -18.16 -14.74
CA PHE A 245 -8.23 -18.43 -14.81
C PHE A 245 -7.56 -18.16 -13.45
N GLU A 246 -6.91 -19.16 -12.87
CA GLU A 246 -6.32 -19.07 -11.54
C GLU A 246 -5.27 -17.93 -11.42
N PHE A 247 -4.47 -17.70 -12.48
CA PHE A 247 -3.46 -16.65 -12.52
C PHE A 247 -4.04 -15.22 -12.54
N THR A 248 -5.34 -15.05 -12.79
CA THR A 248 -6.03 -13.75 -12.81
C THR A 248 -6.87 -13.49 -11.55
N TRP A 249 -6.89 -14.38 -10.58
CA TRP A 249 -7.69 -14.21 -9.36
C TRP A 249 -7.38 -12.92 -8.61
N ASN A 250 -6.11 -12.54 -8.52
CA ASN A 250 -5.72 -11.28 -7.88
C ASN A 250 -6.28 -10.04 -8.61
N ILE A 251 -6.50 -10.13 -9.92
CA ILE A 251 -7.13 -9.08 -10.72
C ILE A 251 -8.62 -9.06 -10.43
N ALA A 252 -9.27 -10.23 -10.42
CA ALA A 252 -10.69 -10.36 -10.11
C ALA A 252 -11.03 -9.80 -8.70
N ASP A 253 -10.18 -10.10 -7.71
CA ASP A 253 -10.32 -9.59 -6.34
C ASP A 253 -10.21 -8.06 -6.28
N ARG A 254 -9.33 -7.46 -7.10
CA ARG A 254 -9.19 -6.00 -7.18
C ARG A 254 -10.33 -5.32 -7.92
N LEU A 255 -10.88 -5.94 -8.95
CA LEU A 255 -12.08 -5.44 -9.63
C LEU A 255 -13.26 -5.37 -8.67
N GLN A 256 -13.35 -6.29 -7.71
CA GLN A 256 -14.40 -6.27 -6.69
C GLN A 256 -14.32 -5.05 -5.78
N PHE A 257 -13.14 -4.46 -5.55
CA PHE A 257 -13.02 -3.15 -4.89
C PHE A 257 -13.71 -2.03 -5.68
N GLY A 258 -13.64 -2.08 -7.02
CA GLY A 258 -14.33 -1.13 -7.87
C GLY A 258 -15.86 -1.23 -7.75
N GLU A 259 -16.39 -2.45 -7.55
CA GLU A 259 -17.84 -2.67 -7.37
C GLU A 259 -18.39 -2.03 -6.11
N ILE A 260 -17.59 -1.93 -5.04
CA ILE A 260 -18.01 -1.33 -3.77
C ILE A 260 -17.66 0.15 -3.66
N ALA A 261 -16.96 0.71 -4.64
CA ALA A 261 -16.59 2.13 -4.61
C ALA A 261 -17.80 3.06 -4.48
N ASP A 262 -18.98 2.59 -4.87
CA ASP A 262 -20.27 3.31 -4.74
C ASP A 262 -21.00 3.06 -3.42
N ASP A 263 -20.51 2.17 -2.57
CA ASP A 263 -21.18 1.83 -1.32
C ASP A 263 -21.12 3.01 -0.33
N PRO A 264 -22.27 3.63 0.01
CA PRO A 264 -22.32 4.72 0.99
C PRO A 264 -21.76 4.32 2.36
N SER A 265 -21.73 3.03 2.70
CA SER A 265 -21.17 2.54 3.96
C SER A 265 -19.67 2.74 4.08
N LEU A 266 -18.95 2.90 2.95
CA LEU A 266 -17.53 3.27 2.93
C LEU A 266 -17.27 4.73 3.32
N ARG A 267 -18.30 5.59 3.27
CA ARG A 267 -18.23 6.99 3.73
C ARG A 267 -18.13 7.13 5.24
N VAL A 268 -18.20 6.02 5.98
CA VAL A 268 -18.32 6.06 7.44
C VAL A 268 -16.98 6.40 8.08
N LYS A 269 -17.05 7.31 9.05
CA LYS A 269 -15.93 7.60 9.96
C LYS A 269 -15.38 6.31 10.57
N PRO A 270 -14.08 6.28 10.89
CA PRO A 270 -13.49 5.14 11.58
C PRO A 270 -14.31 4.79 12.81
N THR A 271 -14.53 3.50 13.02
CA THR A 271 -15.24 2.97 14.21
C THR A 271 -14.29 2.66 15.36
N ASN A 272 -12.98 2.71 15.12
CA ASN A 272 -11.96 2.43 16.13
C ASN A 272 -11.84 3.59 17.12
N GLU A 273 -11.55 3.27 18.38
CA GLU A 273 -11.33 4.26 19.45
C GLU A 273 -10.13 5.18 19.15
N ILE A 274 -9.07 4.62 18.55
CA ILE A 274 -7.87 5.37 18.20
C ILE A 274 -7.88 5.67 16.71
N VAL A 275 -7.91 6.95 16.37
CA VAL A 275 -7.81 7.47 15.01
C VAL A 275 -6.56 8.33 14.93
N TRP A 276 -5.63 7.91 14.09
CA TRP A 276 -4.49 8.74 13.72
C TRP A 276 -4.77 9.38 12.37
N SER A 277 -4.75 10.70 12.32
CA SER A 277 -4.89 11.44 11.08
C SER A 277 -3.63 12.24 10.79
N SER A 278 -3.21 12.22 9.52
CA SER A 278 -2.12 13.07 9.05
C SER A 278 -2.66 14.43 8.67
N ASN A 279 -1.99 15.47 9.14
CA ASN A 279 -2.21 16.85 8.71
C ASN A 279 -0.93 17.47 8.10
N ARG A 280 0.08 16.65 7.78
CA ARG A 280 1.40 17.13 7.41
C ARG A 280 1.54 17.41 5.92
N LEU A 281 1.05 16.51 5.07
CA LEU A 281 1.12 16.65 3.61
C LEU A 281 -0.27 16.51 3.01
N SER A 282 -0.77 17.58 2.40
CA SER A 282 -2.02 17.50 1.65
C SER A 282 -1.86 16.76 0.32
N LEU A 283 -2.93 16.14 -0.18
CA LEU A 283 -2.91 15.52 -1.52
C LEU A 283 -2.51 16.53 -2.59
N GLU A 284 -2.96 17.78 -2.47
CA GLU A 284 -2.63 18.84 -3.40
C GLU A 284 -1.12 19.11 -3.42
N SER A 285 -0.49 19.29 -2.27
CA SER A 285 0.98 19.49 -2.17
C SER A 285 1.75 18.27 -2.70
N TYR A 286 1.30 17.06 -2.41
CA TYR A 286 1.89 15.82 -2.90
C TYR A 286 1.86 15.74 -4.44
N LEU A 287 0.70 15.99 -5.04
CA LEU A 287 0.54 15.97 -6.49
C LEU A 287 1.27 17.13 -7.16
N GLN A 288 1.28 18.32 -6.55
CA GLN A 288 2.02 19.48 -7.06
C GLN A 288 3.53 19.18 -7.13
N GLU A 289 4.10 18.57 -6.09
CA GLU A 289 5.50 18.15 -6.09
C GLU A 289 5.77 17.10 -7.18
N TYR A 290 4.86 16.11 -7.33
CA TYR A 290 4.97 15.08 -8.35
C TYR A 290 4.97 15.67 -9.77
N PHE A 291 3.94 16.47 -10.10
CA PHE A 291 3.84 17.09 -11.40
C PHE A 291 5.01 18.04 -11.68
N GLY A 292 5.44 18.82 -10.68
CA GLY A 292 6.59 19.71 -10.81
C GLY A 292 7.88 18.96 -11.18
N LYS A 293 8.14 17.83 -10.54
CA LYS A 293 9.31 16.97 -10.85
C LYS A 293 9.23 16.37 -12.27
N ILE A 294 8.07 15.85 -12.66
CA ILE A 294 7.90 15.23 -13.97
C ILE A 294 7.98 16.27 -15.09
N LEU A 295 7.28 17.40 -14.96
CA LEU A 295 7.29 18.44 -15.96
C LEU A 295 8.68 19.07 -16.12
N LYS A 296 9.43 19.25 -15.04
CA LYS A 296 10.83 19.69 -15.10
C LYS A 296 11.68 18.69 -15.89
N LYS A 297 11.58 17.39 -15.58
CA LYS A 297 12.33 16.35 -16.28
C LYS A 297 11.97 16.27 -17.77
N LEU A 298 10.70 16.41 -18.13
CA LEU A 298 10.27 16.45 -19.53
C LEU A 298 10.86 17.65 -20.28
N ARG A 299 10.87 18.85 -19.68
CA ARG A 299 11.50 20.04 -20.27
C ARG A 299 13.00 19.84 -20.49
N GLU A 300 13.71 19.28 -19.52
CA GLU A 300 15.15 18.98 -19.63
C GLU A 300 15.44 17.97 -20.75
N THR A 301 14.62 16.92 -20.88
CA THR A 301 14.78 15.92 -21.94
C THR A 301 14.49 16.51 -23.33
N ASN A 302 13.42 17.29 -23.46
CA ASN A 302 13.10 17.98 -24.74
C ASN A 302 14.17 18.99 -25.14
N TYR A 303 14.75 19.71 -24.18
CA TYR A 303 15.85 20.63 -24.42
C TYR A 303 17.10 19.90 -24.94
N GLN A 304 17.46 18.77 -24.34
CA GLN A 304 18.58 17.94 -24.77
C GLN A 304 18.35 17.34 -26.16
N GLN A 305 17.11 16.92 -26.47
CA GLN A 305 16.77 16.42 -27.81
C GLN A 305 16.82 17.53 -28.87
N SER A 306 16.38 18.75 -28.57
CA SER A 306 16.44 19.87 -29.48
C SER A 306 17.88 20.31 -29.77
N GLN A 307 18.77 20.27 -28.78
CA GLN A 307 20.19 20.54 -28.98
C GLN A 307 20.86 19.50 -29.89
N LYS A 308 20.61 18.19 -29.62
CA LYS A 308 21.13 17.12 -30.50
C LYS A 308 20.61 17.22 -31.93
N SER A 309 19.35 17.57 -32.12
CA SER A 309 18.76 17.80 -33.47
C SER A 309 19.41 18.96 -34.18
N ASN A 310 19.73 20.04 -33.48
CA ASN A 310 20.43 21.20 -34.06
C ASN A 310 21.91 20.88 -34.40
N GLU A 311 22.61 20.09 -33.59
CA GLU A 311 23.98 19.65 -33.91
C GLU A 311 24.03 18.75 -35.15
N ILE A 312 23.03 17.88 -35.37
CA ILE A 312 22.96 17.03 -36.56
C ILE A 312 22.58 17.82 -37.81
N SER A 313 21.89 18.96 -37.69
CA SER A 313 21.55 19.82 -38.85
C SER A 313 22.70 20.74 -39.31
N PHE A 314 23.83 20.79 -38.60
CA PHE A 314 25.04 21.53 -38.95
C PHE A 314 26.16 20.64 -39.49
N LEU A 315 25.94 19.34 -39.68
CA LEU A 315 26.80 18.39 -40.36
C LEU A 315 26.19 18.01 -41.72
#